data_24990de1799c6afb51f456f697964759
#
_entry.id   24990de1799c6afb51f456f697964759
#
_cell.length_a   1.000
_cell.length_b   1.000
_cell.length_c   1.000
_cell.angle_alpha   90.00
_cell.angle_beta   90.00
_cell.angle_gamma   90.00
#
_symmetry.space_group_name_H-M   'P 1'
#
loop_
_entity.id
_entity.type
_entity.pdbx_description
1 polymer ?
#
loop_
_entity_poly.entity_id
_entity_poly.type
_entity_poly.pdbx_seq_one_letter_code
_entity_poly.pdbx_strand_id
1 'polypeptide(L)'
;WEEHYWNFLMKYEDKLDWYCLSQNPNITMEMIEKYPNKPWDWNSISINPNITMEIIENNPDKHWNWDWYCLSQHPNITMEMIENSPEKPWRWDSISYNPNITIEMIENSPDKNWDRNYISRNPNITMEMIENSPDKPWDWNSISQNPYITMEIIEKYPDKDWNWNNISQNP
;
A
#
# COMPACT_ATOMS: atom_id res chain seq x y z
N TRP A 1 -15.15 22.79 7.75
CA TRP A 1 -13.71 22.75 7.49
C TRP A 1 -13.42 22.43 6.02
N GLU A 2 -14.04 21.44 5.43
CA GLU A 2 -13.88 20.99 4.02
C GLU A 2 -14.16 22.12 3.02
N GLU A 3 -15.28 22.83 3.18
CA GLU A 3 -15.63 23.92 2.29
C GLU A 3 -14.63 25.09 2.37
N HIS A 4 -14.13 25.38 3.58
CA HIS A 4 -13.12 26.41 3.77
C HIS A 4 -11.78 26.01 3.12
N TYR A 5 -11.39 24.76 3.29
CA TYR A 5 -10.18 24.21 2.68
C TYR A 5 -10.28 24.21 1.15
N TRP A 6 -11.42 23.74 0.61
CA TRP A 6 -11.66 23.78 -0.83
C TRP A 6 -11.63 25.19 -1.42
N ASN A 7 -12.33 26.14 -0.79
CA ASN A 7 -12.36 27.53 -1.22
C ASN A 7 -10.97 28.18 -1.18
N PHE A 8 -10.14 27.78 -0.21
CA PHE A 8 -8.74 28.20 -0.17
C PHE A 8 -7.95 27.64 -1.35
N LEU A 9 -8.06 26.36 -1.64
CA LEU A 9 -7.37 25.72 -2.78
C LEU A 9 -7.77 26.39 -4.11
N MET A 10 -9.06 26.64 -4.31
CA MET A 10 -9.56 27.21 -5.57
C MET A 10 -9.10 28.64 -5.84
N LYS A 11 -8.61 29.36 -4.83
CA LYS A 11 -7.95 30.67 -5.06
C LYS A 11 -6.63 30.55 -5.81
N TYR A 12 -6.05 29.34 -5.80
CA TYR A 12 -4.75 29.04 -6.40
C TYR A 12 -4.84 27.88 -7.39
N GLU A 13 -6.01 27.69 -7.99
CA GLU A 13 -6.30 26.55 -8.87
C GLU A 13 -5.28 26.40 -10.00
N ASP A 14 -4.82 27.51 -10.56
CA ASP A 14 -3.79 27.58 -11.61
C ASP A 14 -2.40 27.12 -11.18
N LYS A 15 -2.18 26.97 -9.87
CA LYS A 15 -0.91 26.50 -9.27
C LYS A 15 -0.99 25.09 -8.70
N LEU A 16 -2.18 24.50 -8.67
CA LEU A 16 -2.36 23.17 -8.11
C LEU A 16 -1.83 22.09 -9.04
N ASP A 17 -1.06 21.18 -8.48
CA ASP A 17 -0.79 19.89 -9.09
C ASP A 17 -1.92 18.92 -8.75
N TRP A 18 -2.75 18.61 -9.74
CA TRP A 18 -3.93 17.77 -9.56
C TRP A 18 -3.57 16.30 -9.33
N TYR A 19 -2.42 15.84 -9.78
CA TYR A 19 -1.88 14.55 -9.42
C TYR A 19 -1.63 14.46 -7.91
N CYS A 20 -0.86 15.39 -7.36
CA CYS A 20 -0.60 15.47 -5.92
C CYS A 20 -1.87 15.73 -5.10
N LEU A 21 -2.77 16.59 -5.59
CA LEU A 21 -4.01 16.90 -4.90
C LEU A 21 -4.93 15.66 -4.81
N SER A 22 -5.00 14.85 -5.87
CA SER A 22 -5.82 13.64 -5.91
C SER A 22 -5.38 12.58 -4.88
N GLN A 23 -4.10 12.55 -4.50
CA GLN A 23 -3.55 11.67 -3.45
C GLN A 23 -3.71 12.25 -2.04
N ASN A 24 -4.06 13.52 -1.92
CA ASN A 24 -4.08 14.19 -0.62
C ASN A 24 -5.16 13.59 0.30
N PRO A 25 -4.81 13.15 1.51
CA PRO A 25 -5.75 12.54 2.45
C PRO A 25 -6.87 13.49 2.94
N ASN A 26 -6.79 14.79 2.64
CA ASN A 26 -7.88 15.73 2.91
C ASN A 26 -8.90 15.80 1.75
N ILE A 27 -8.65 15.11 0.65
CA ILE A 27 -9.62 14.98 -0.46
C ILE A 27 -10.46 13.73 -0.23
N THR A 28 -11.77 13.93 -0.17
CA THR A 28 -12.75 12.88 0.03
C THR A 28 -13.54 12.60 -1.26
N MET A 29 -14.20 11.42 -1.34
CA MET A 29 -15.06 11.10 -2.48
C MET A 29 -16.20 12.14 -2.62
N GLU A 30 -16.76 12.62 -1.50
CA GLU A 30 -17.78 13.66 -1.50
C GLU A 30 -17.29 14.96 -2.19
N MET A 31 -16.04 15.35 -1.96
CA MET A 31 -15.43 16.51 -2.66
C MET A 31 -15.29 16.24 -4.16
N ILE A 32 -14.86 15.05 -4.54
CA ILE A 32 -14.70 14.67 -5.95
C ILE A 32 -16.06 14.70 -6.66
N GLU A 33 -17.09 14.17 -6.04
CA GLU A 33 -18.46 14.15 -6.58
C GLU A 33 -19.08 15.55 -6.65
N LYS A 34 -18.81 16.40 -5.67
CA LYS A 34 -19.27 17.80 -5.67
C LYS A 34 -18.61 18.64 -6.77
N TYR A 35 -17.40 18.28 -7.20
CA TYR A 35 -16.62 19.02 -8.19
C TYR A 35 -16.15 18.12 -9.36
N PRO A 36 -17.07 17.46 -10.08
CA PRO A 36 -16.74 16.42 -11.05
C PRO A 36 -16.01 16.95 -12.31
N ASN A 37 -16.08 18.26 -12.56
CA ASN A 37 -15.45 18.89 -13.73
C ASN A 37 -13.99 19.31 -13.49
N LYS A 38 -13.45 19.04 -12.32
CA LYS A 38 -12.04 19.28 -12.04
C LYS A 38 -11.16 18.17 -12.64
N PRO A 39 -9.92 18.47 -13.03
CA PRO A 39 -9.05 17.51 -13.71
C PRO A 39 -8.44 16.51 -12.72
N TRP A 40 -9.31 15.77 -12.02
CA TRP A 40 -8.90 14.71 -11.10
C TRP A 40 -8.07 13.63 -11.78
N ASP A 41 -6.96 13.25 -11.17
CA ASP A 41 -6.20 12.08 -11.58
C ASP A 41 -6.72 10.82 -10.91
N TRP A 42 -7.42 9.98 -11.67
CA TRP A 42 -8.08 8.78 -11.14
C TRP A 42 -7.10 7.70 -10.69
N ASN A 43 -5.89 7.65 -11.25
CA ASN A 43 -4.85 6.75 -10.74
C ASN A 43 -4.46 7.16 -9.31
N SER A 44 -4.24 8.45 -9.11
CA SER A 44 -3.92 9.01 -7.80
C SER A 44 -5.07 8.91 -6.81
N ILE A 45 -6.32 9.08 -7.26
CA ILE A 45 -7.50 8.83 -6.43
C ILE A 45 -7.53 7.38 -5.95
N SER A 46 -7.18 6.41 -6.80
CA SER A 46 -7.19 4.97 -6.45
C SER A 46 -6.21 4.60 -5.32
N ILE A 47 -5.23 5.43 -5.04
CA ILE A 47 -4.28 5.26 -3.92
C ILE A 47 -4.55 6.21 -2.74
N ASN A 48 -5.57 7.05 -2.84
CA ASN A 48 -5.95 7.96 -1.76
C ASN A 48 -6.55 7.16 -0.59
N PRO A 49 -6.06 7.33 0.64
CA PRO A 49 -6.48 6.53 1.80
C PRO A 49 -7.96 6.67 2.18
N ASN A 50 -8.67 7.69 1.67
CA ASN A 50 -10.11 7.84 1.90
C ASN A 50 -10.97 7.05 0.90
N ILE A 51 -10.36 6.42 -0.11
CA ILE A 51 -11.09 5.60 -1.07
C ILE A 51 -11.18 4.17 -0.56
N THR A 52 -12.39 3.66 -0.46
CA THR A 52 -12.70 2.30 0.02
C THR A 52 -13.26 1.43 -1.11
N MET A 53 -13.23 0.10 -0.93
CA MET A 53 -13.88 -0.81 -1.87
C MET A 53 -15.36 -0.50 -2.06
N GLU A 54 -16.06 -0.12 -0.99
CA GLU A 54 -17.48 0.27 -1.04
C GLU A 54 -17.69 1.48 -1.97
N ILE A 55 -16.87 2.52 -1.85
CA ILE A 55 -16.92 3.69 -2.75
C ILE A 55 -16.73 3.26 -4.20
N ILE A 56 -15.82 2.37 -4.43
CA ILE A 56 -15.46 1.83 -5.73
C ILE A 56 -16.64 1.07 -6.34
N GLU A 57 -17.22 0.16 -5.59
CA GLU A 57 -18.33 -0.69 -6.03
C GLU A 57 -19.61 0.12 -6.26
N ASN A 58 -19.82 1.18 -5.49
CA ASN A 58 -20.93 2.09 -5.66
C ASN A 58 -20.77 3.09 -6.82
N ASN A 59 -19.57 3.17 -7.42
CA ASN A 59 -19.26 4.09 -8.51
C ASN A 59 -18.67 3.37 -9.74
N PRO A 60 -19.32 2.35 -10.31
CA PRO A 60 -18.75 1.55 -11.41
C PRO A 60 -18.54 2.34 -12.70
N ASP A 61 -19.29 3.45 -12.90
CA ASP A 61 -19.23 4.29 -14.10
C ASP A 61 -18.05 5.29 -14.09
N LYS A 62 -17.36 5.42 -12.97
CA LYS A 62 -16.17 6.25 -12.91
C LYS A 62 -15.03 5.55 -13.64
N HIS A 63 -14.24 6.31 -14.38
CA HIS A 63 -13.06 5.82 -15.06
C HIS A 63 -11.94 5.53 -14.02
N TRP A 64 -12.24 4.61 -13.10
CA TRP A 64 -11.20 4.06 -12.24
C TRP A 64 -10.20 3.36 -13.14
N ASN A 65 -9.06 3.97 -13.35
CA ASN A 65 -7.96 3.26 -13.99
C ASN A 65 -7.31 2.39 -12.91
N TRP A 66 -7.97 1.26 -12.67
CA TRP A 66 -7.52 0.28 -11.70
C TRP A 66 -6.12 -0.17 -12.03
N ASP A 67 -5.14 0.49 -11.46
CA ASP A 67 -3.89 -0.18 -11.28
C ASP A 67 -4.05 -1.15 -10.10
N TRP A 68 -4.38 -2.39 -10.43
CA TRP A 68 -4.50 -3.47 -9.45
C TRP A 68 -3.22 -3.68 -8.64
N TYR A 69 -2.09 -3.21 -9.14
CA TYR A 69 -0.86 -3.12 -8.37
C TYR A 69 -1.03 -2.17 -7.18
N CYS A 70 -1.44 -0.94 -7.41
CA CYS A 70 -1.66 0.05 -6.35
C CYS A 70 -2.83 -0.34 -5.43
N LEU A 71 -3.95 -0.80 -6.00
CA LEU A 71 -5.11 -1.18 -5.22
C LEU A 71 -4.83 -2.37 -4.29
N SER A 72 -4.10 -3.37 -4.75
CA SER A 72 -3.74 -4.54 -3.92
C SER A 72 -2.86 -4.19 -2.72
N GLN A 73 -2.09 -3.09 -2.79
CA GLN A 73 -1.30 -2.56 -1.67
C GLN A 73 -2.07 -1.58 -0.78
N HIS A 74 -3.28 -1.21 -1.18
CA HIS A 74 -4.02 -0.14 -0.50
C HIS A 74 -4.35 -0.54 0.95
N PRO A 75 -4.13 0.35 1.95
CA PRO A 75 -4.33 0.03 3.36
C PRO A 75 -5.78 -0.27 3.74
N ASN A 76 -6.76 0.08 2.91
CA ASN A 76 -8.17 -0.25 3.12
C ASN A 76 -8.57 -1.61 2.52
N ILE A 77 -7.67 -2.29 1.80
CA ILE A 77 -7.93 -3.64 1.27
C ILE A 77 -7.52 -4.67 2.31
N THR A 78 -8.45 -5.54 2.67
CA THR A 78 -8.25 -6.62 3.63
C THR A 78 -8.25 -7.99 2.94
N MET A 79 -7.71 -9.02 3.61
CA MET A 79 -7.74 -10.39 3.10
C MET A 79 -9.18 -10.88 2.89
N GLU A 80 -10.11 -10.52 3.79
CA GLU A 80 -11.53 -10.84 3.66
C GLU A 80 -12.14 -10.27 2.35
N MET A 81 -11.81 -9.02 1.99
CA MET A 81 -12.27 -8.42 0.72
C MET A 81 -11.71 -9.16 -0.50
N ILE A 82 -10.45 -9.57 -0.43
CA ILE A 82 -9.80 -10.35 -1.50
C ILE A 82 -10.48 -11.71 -1.68
N GLU A 83 -10.76 -12.40 -0.59
CA GLU A 83 -11.41 -13.71 -0.58
C GLU A 83 -12.88 -13.65 -1.01
N ASN A 84 -13.59 -12.56 -0.68
CA ASN A 84 -14.97 -12.34 -1.09
C ASN A 84 -15.12 -11.90 -2.56
N SER A 85 -14.03 -11.53 -3.23
CA SER A 85 -14.03 -11.07 -4.62
C SER A 85 -12.91 -11.76 -5.44
N PRO A 86 -12.86 -13.09 -5.51
CA PRO A 86 -11.78 -13.85 -6.13
C PRO A 86 -11.70 -13.69 -7.66
N GLU A 87 -12.77 -13.22 -8.28
CA GLU A 87 -12.85 -12.92 -9.72
C GLU A 87 -12.10 -11.65 -10.12
N LYS A 88 -11.76 -10.79 -9.17
CA LYS A 88 -10.99 -9.57 -9.43
C LYS A 88 -9.52 -9.90 -9.69
N PRO A 89 -8.84 -9.16 -10.58
CA PRO A 89 -7.46 -9.47 -10.97
C PRO A 89 -6.44 -8.99 -9.92
N TRP A 90 -6.59 -9.48 -8.69
CA TRP A 90 -5.68 -9.19 -7.60
C TRP A 90 -4.23 -9.52 -7.92
N ARG A 91 -3.33 -8.63 -7.52
CA ARG A 91 -1.87 -8.80 -7.67
C ARG A 91 -1.28 -9.34 -6.36
N TRP A 92 -0.98 -10.64 -6.33
CA TRP A 92 -0.44 -11.31 -5.14
C TRP A 92 0.94 -10.81 -4.72
N ASP A 93 1.77 -10.37 -5.67
CA ASP A 93 3.00 -9.65 -5.40
C ASP A 93 2.71 -8.37 -4.56
N SER A 94 1.74 -7.58 -4.98
CA SER A 94 1.34 -6.35 -4.31
C SER A 94 0.62 -6.60 -2.98
N ILE A 95 -0.27 -7.61 -2.93
CA ILE A 95 -0.92 -8.06 -1.68
C ILE A 95 0.15 -8.44 -0.64
N SER A 96 1.25 -9.05 -1.07
CA SER A 96 2.36 -9.43 -0.18
C SER A 96 2.96 -8.23 0.59
N TYR A 97 2.85 -7.03 0.06
CA TYR A 97 3.31 -5.79 0.71
C TYR A 97 2.21 -5.03 1.45
N ASN A 98 0.94 -5.43 1.28
CA ASN A 98 -0.18 -4.75 1.91
C ASN A 98 -0.06 -4.78 3.44
N PRO A 99 -0.21 -3.63 4.14
CA PRO A 99 -0.04 -3.54 5.59
C PRO A 99 -1.10 -4.31 6.40
N ASN A 100 -2.20 -4.80 5.79
CA ASN A 100 -3.18 -5.65 6.46
C ASN A 100 -2.86 -7.15 6.36
N ILE A 101 -1.81 -7.52 5.63
CA ILE A 101 -1.41 -8.93 5.50
C ILE A 101 -0.46 -9.32 6.63
N THR A 102 -0.80 -10.39 7.32
CA THR A 102 -0.02 -10.94 8.43
C THR A 102 0.68 -12.24 8.04
N ILE A 103 1.68 -12.62 8.83
CA ILE A 103 2.37 -13.92 8.64
C ILE A 103 1.40 -15.10 8.75
N GLU A 104 0.43 -15.03 9.65
CA GLU A 104 -0.60 -16.05 9.84
C GLU A 104 -1.47 -16.23 8.58
N MET A 105 -1.87 -15.12 7.92
CA MET A 105 -2.64 -15.17 6.66
C MET A 105 -1.83 -15.83 5.54
N ILE A 106 -0.53 -15.55 5.48
CA ILE A 106 0.39 -16.17 4.52
C ILE A 106 0.49 -17.68 4.79
N GLU A 107 0.60 -18.09 6.03
CA GLU A 107 0.69 -19.47 6.45
C GLU A 107 -0.60 -20.27 6.20
N ASN A 108 -1.75 -19.62 6.38
CA ASN A 108 -3.07 -20.23 6.15
C ASN A 108 -3.43 -20.32 4.66
N SER A 109 -2.70 -19.63 3.78
CA SER A 109 -2.98 -19.59 2.34
C SER A 109 -1.72 -19.90 1.51
N PRO A 110 -1.08 -21.07 1.68
CA PRO A 110 0.20 -21.42 1.05
C PRO A 110 0.10 -21.64 -0.48
N ASP A 111 -1.11 -21.80 -0.99
CA ASP A 111 -1.43 -21.98 -2.40
C ASP A 111 -1.42 -20.67 -3.20
N LYS A 112 -1.36 -19.55 -2.52
CA LYS A 112 -1.32 -18.23 -3.16
C LYS A 112 0.09 -17.87 -3.64
N ASN A 113 0.14 -17.08 -4.72
CA ASN A 113 1.40 -16.65 -5.34
C ASN A 113 2.04 -15.49 -4.57
N TRP A 114 2.36 -15.73 -3.30
CA TRP A 114 3.05 -14.76 -2.46
C TRP A 114 4.43 -14.41 -3.01
N ASP A 115 4.78 -13.12 -3.02
CA ASP A 115 6.12 -12.67 -3.38
C ASP A 115 6.98 -12.51 -2.12
N ARG A 116 8.04 -13.32 -2.00
CA ARG A 116 8.92 -13.33 -0.82
C ARG A 116 9.66 -12.01 -0.60
N ASN A 117 9.98 -11.27 -1.68
CA ASN A 117 10.69 -10.00 -1.56
C ASN A 117 9.76 -8.95 -0.97
N TYR A 118 8.50 -8.93 -1.42
CA TYR A 118 7.48 -8.04 -0.89
C TYR A 118 7.05 -8.42 0.53
N ILE A 119 6.92 -9.70 0.86
CA ILE A 119 6.70 -10.16 2.25
C ILE A 119 7.85 -9.68 3.15
N SER A 120 9.10 -9.87 2.72
CA SER A 120 10.28 -9.49 3.51
C SER A 120 10.34 -7.98 3.81
N ARG A 121 9.73 -7.14 2.99
CA ARG A 121 9.61 -5.67 3.20
C ARG A 121 8.33 -5.24 3.89
N ASN A 122 7.37 -6.15 4.04
CA ASN A 122 6.07 -5.81 4.62
C ASN A 122 6.25 -5.26 6.04
N PRO A 123 5.66 -4.09 6.37
CA PRO A 123 5.83 -3.45 7.68
C PRO A 123 5.25 -4.27 8.85
N ASN A 124 4.41 -5.27 8.60
CA ASN A 124 3.89 -6.17 9.64
C ASN A 124 4.80 -7.39 9.90
N ILE A 125 5.87 -7.55 9.11
CA ILE A 125 6.84 -8.63 9.34
C ILE A 125 7.94 -8.11 10.26
N THR A 126 7.97 -8.65 11.48
CA THR A 126 8.99 -8.32 12.49
C THR A 126 10.18 -9.27 12.43
N MET A 127 11.31 -8.84 13.01
CA MET A 127 12.48 -9.73 13.13
C MET A 127 12.19 -10.97 13.97
N GLU A 128 11.36 -10.84 15.01
CA GLU A 128 10.94 -12.00 15.81
C GLU A 128 10.21 -13.05 14.94
N MET A 129 9.34 -12.63 14.02
CA MET A 129 8.67 -13.53 13.08
C MET A 129 9.66 -14.20 12.13
N ILE A 130 10.66 -13.46 11.65
CA ILE A 130 11.72 -14.00 10.79
C ILE A 130 12.54 -15.03 11.55
N GLU A 131 12.92 -14.75 12.78
CA GLU A 131 13.68 -15.64 13.65
C GLU A 131 12.91 -16.92 14.02
N ASN A 132 11.59 -16.79 14.23
CA ASN A 132 10.72 -17.93 14.53
C ASN A 132 10.39 -18.79 13.30
N SER A 133 10.72 -18.32 12.11
CA SER A 133 10.46 -19.02 10.85
C SER A 133 11.71 -19.05 9.95
N PRO A 134 12.85 -19.60 10.42
CA PRO A 134 14.14 -19.56 9.73
C PRO A 134 14.15 -20.35 8.41
N ASP A 135 13.26 -21.33 8.28
CA ASP A 135 13.14 -22.18 7.10
C ASP A 135 12.38 -21.50 5.93
N LYS A 136 11.78 -20.34 6.18
CA LYS A 136 11.14 -19.58 5.11
C LYS A 136 12.19 -18.88 4.23
N PRO A 137 11.91 -18.75 2.94
CA PRO A 137 12.86 -18.15 2.00
C PRO A 137 12.89 -16.63 2.10
N TRP A 138 13.34 -16.10 3.26
CA TRP A 138 13.48 -14.67 3.47
C TRP A 138 14.51 -14.05 2.53
N ASP A 139 14.17 -12.89 1.98
CA ASP A 139 15.09 -12.08 1.18
C ASP A 139 15.73 -10.97 2.02
N TRP A 140 16.99 -11.15 2.41
CA TRP A 140 17.71 -10.22 3.28
C TRP A 140 17.99 -8.86 2.65
N ASN A 141 18.12 -8.80 1.33
CA ASN A 141 18.18 -7.54 0.60
C ASN A 141 16.89 -6.73 0.80
N SER A 142 15.73 -7.40 0.69
CA SER A 142 14.42 -6.78 0.92
C SER A 142 14.16 -6.48 2.40
N ILE A 143 14.57 -7.35 3.31
CA ILE A 143 14.54 -7.10 4.76
C ILE A 143 15.28 -5.80 5.11
N SER A 144 16.38 -5.49 4.41
CA SER A 144 17.13 -4.24 4.61
C SER A 144 16.30 -2.96 4.40
N GLN A 145 15.12 -3.04 3.79
CA GLN A 145 14.16 -1.93 3.64
C GLN A 145 13.09 -1.92 4.73
N ASN A 146 13.03 -2.97 5.56
CA ASN A 146 12.02 -3.05 6.61
C ASN A 146 12.31 -1.99 7.70
N PRO A 147 11.32 -1.15 8.09
CA PRO A 147 11.53 -0.04 9.02
C PRO A 147 11.89 -0.48 10.45
N TYR A 148 11.76 -1.77 10.78
CA TYR A 148 12.10 -2.33 12.09
C TYR A 148 13.52 -2.91 12.16
N ILE A 149 14.33 -2.74 11.11
CA ILE A 149 15.74 -3.15 11.15
C ILE A 149 16.54 -2.18 12.01
N THR A 150 17.24 -2.72 13.00
CA THR A 150 18.13 -1.99 13.90
C THR A 150 19.58 -2.43 13.74
N MET A 151 20.50 -1.61 14.25
CA MET A 151 21.93 -1.97 14.27
C MET A 151 22.18 -3.28 15.03
N GLU A 152 21.46 -3.51 16.13
CA GLU A 152 21.57 -4.76 16.92
C GLU A 152 21.21 -6.01 16.08
N ILE A 153 20.23 -5.88 15.20
CA ILE A 153 19.83 -6.97 14.28
C ILE A 153 20.94 -7.23 13.26
N ILE A 154 21.52 -6.17 12.71
CA ILE A 154 22.61 -6.29 11.73
C ILE A 154 23.83 -6.95 12.38
N GLU A 155 24.18 -6.52 13.59
CA GLU A 155 25.30 -7.10 14.36
C GLU A 155 25.05 -8.56 14.75
N LYS A 156 23.80 -8.94 15.02
CA LYS A 156 23.40 -10.31 15.33
C LYS A 156 23.51 -11.25 14.12
N TYR A 157 23.31 -10.73 12.91
CA TYR A 157 23.30 -11.50 11.67
C TYR A 157 24.28 -10.96 10.62
N PRO A 158 25.59 -10.87 10.92
CA PRO A 158 26.59 -10.22 10.07
C PRO A 158 26.80 -10.93 8.72
N ASP A 159 26.51 -12.23 8.66
CA ASP A 159 26.73 -13.08 7.47
C ASP A 159 25.56 -13.08 6.49
N LYS A 160 24.54 -12.24 6.73
CA LYS A 160 23.41 -12.12 5.82
C LYS A 160 23.68 -11.12 4.70
N ASP A 161 23.01 -11.35 3.56
CA ASP A 161 23.15 -10.51 2.37
C ASP A 161 22.43 -9.15 2.54
N TRP A 162 22.92 -8.34 3.47
CA TRP A 162 22.41 -7.00 3.74
C TRP A 162 22.63 -6.03 2.57
N ASN A 163 21.59 -5.30 2.20
CA ASN A 163 21.75 -4.19 1.25
C ASN A 163 22.04 -2.88 1.99
N TRP A 164 23.30 -2.49 1.99
CA TRP A 164 23.78 -1.29 2.69
C TRP A 164 23.22 0.02 2.16
N ASN A 165 22.83 0.07 0.86
CA ASN A 165 22.14 1.24 0.30
C ASN A 165 20.76 1.40 0.93
N ASN A 166 20.01 0.30 1.11
CA ASN A 166 18.70 0.30 1.74
C ASN A 166 18.80 0.63 3.23
N ILE A 167 19.76 0.02 3.93
CA ILE A 167 20.05 0.31 5.35
C ILE A 167 20.38 1.79 5.56
N SER A 168 21.15 2.40 4.66
CA SER A 168 21.52 3.83 4.74
C SER A 168 20.33 4.79 4.59
N GLN A 169 19.20 4.31 4.06
CA GLN A 169 17.96 5.08 3.90
C GLN A 169 16.92 4.75 4.97
N ASN A 170 17.18 3.72 5.77
CA ASN A 170 16.29 3.32 6.85
C ASN A 170 16.35 4.36 7.99
N PRO A 171 15.22 4.83 8.53
CA PRO A 171 15.17 5.89 9.54
C PRO A 171 15.79 5.52 10.89
#